data_00cead026bf1ab315f767a1a222ddf37
#
_entry.id   00cead026bf1ab315f767a1a222ddf37
#
_cell.length_a   1.000
_cell.length_b   1.000
_cell.length_c   1.000
_cell.angle_alpha   90.00
_cell.angle_beta   90.00
_cell.angle_gamma   90.00
#
_symmetry.space_group_name_H-M   'P 1'
#
loop_
_entity.id
_entity.type
_entity.pdbx_description
1 polymer ?
#
loop_
_entity_poly.entity_id
_entity_poly.type
_entity_poly.pdbx_seq_one_letter_code
_entity_poly.pdbx_strand_id
1 'polypeptide(L)'
;RRKMHLYLIAFLVSFILWTTGTSSFFSRILGVPALWWEIHLIMLYIMPATFARIIQEIVSPAYTKAVHISIVVYTLLFIVATITELCGFDGYMNLLYIFYPILFISCLVLIYTLFRSNTKETPACRYGLVAMISLTGFVGVDALHWEYHLLAAPLSCTIFSIYAVIPFVFFLIRQQMQEDATLAQKNETLARELQESQNEASRDFLTGAFNRYQLADGIAKFSMLANTRGFTFSFAIFDVDHFKTVNDTRGHLGGDHILKQIADTVHAKIDRRHIFIRYGGDEFILLALHHDLHQMVALCEELRKTLEQTLDGVTMSFGVSTWHGTGDHMAPLMERADRALYISKEKGRNSVSGEDEVPADTNVPTTTRTPVDPPPAEH
;
A
#
# COMPACT_ATOMS: atom_id res chain seq x y z
N ARG A 1 11.09 3.81 10.59
CA ARG A 1 10.79 2.45 11.10
C ARG A 1 11.91 1.44 10.80
N ARG A 2 12.36 1.27 9.54
CA ARG A 2 13.55 0.45 9.21
C ARG A 2 14.80 0.86 10.02
N LYS A 3 14.94 2.12 10.36
CA LYS A 3 16.09 2.64 11.11
C LYS A 3 16.13 2.11 12.55
N MET A 4 14.99 2.00 13.23
CA MET A 4 14.94 1.51 14.61
C MET A 4 15.37 0.03 14.73
N HIS A 5 14.93 -0.85 13.82
CA HIS A 5 15.43 -2.23 13.78
C HIS A 5 16.94 -2.30 13.57
N LEU A 6 17.46 -1.46 12.67
CA LEU A 6 18.90 -1.40 12.42
C LEU A 6 19.68 -0.97 13.67
N TYR A 7 19.20 0.06 14.38
CA TYR A 7 19.83 0.52 15.63
C TYR A 7 19.75 -0.52 16.73
N LEU A 8 18.63 -1.24 16.82
CA LEU A 8 18.46 -2.31 17.80
C LEU A 8 19.40 -3.48 17.53
N ILE A 9 19.54 -3.92 16.27
CA ILE A 9 20.50 -4.95 15.87
C ILE A 9 21.92 -4.49 16.15
N ALA A 10 22.28 -3.26 15.77
CA ALA A 10 23.62 -2.72 16.00
C ALA A 10 23.95 -2.66 17.51
N PHE A 11 22.99 -2.24 18.34
CA PHE A 11 23.15 -2.23 19.79
C PHE A 11 23.33 -3.65 20.34
N LEU A 12 22.47 -4.61 19.97
CA LEU A 12 22.56 -5.99 20.45
C LEU A 12 23.88 -6.65 20.04
N VAL A 13 24.32 -6.45 18.83
CA VAL A 13 25.61 -6.98 18.35
C VAL A 13 26.77 -6.37 19.14
N SER A 14 26.80 -5.04 19.30
CA SER A 14 27.85 -4.37 20.08
C SER A 14 27.83 -4.79 21.55
N PHE A 15 26.64 -4.95 22.14
CA PHE A 15 26.48 -5.41 23.53
C PHE A 15 26.95 -6.86 23.73
N ILE A 16 26.59 -7.77 22.82
CA ILE A 16 27.04 -9.17 22.86
C ILE A 16 28.56 -9.24 22.71
N LEU A 17 29.15 -8.55 21.74
CA LEU A 17 30.60 -8.55 21.51
C LEU A 17 31.34 -7.93 22.71
N TRP A 18 30.79 -6.86 23.30
CA TRP A 18 31.37 -6.26 24.49
C TRP A 18 31.33 -7.23 25.69
N THR A 19 30.20 -7.87 25.98
CA THR A 19 30.06 -8.81 27.11
C THR A 19 30.88 -10.08 26.90
N THR A 20 31.01 -10.58 25.68
CA THR A 20 31.84 -11.75 25.37
C THR A 20 33.33 -11.43 25.47
N GLY A 21 33.71 -10.19 25.12
CA GLY A 21 35.11 -9.72 25.23
C GLY A 21 35.63 -9.69 26.69
N THR A 22 34.77 -9.43 27.67
CA THR A 22 35.13 -9.48 29.11
C THR A 22 35.31 -10.90 29.64
N SER A 23 34.79 -11.91 28.92
CA SER A 23 34.83 -13.31 29.37
C SER A 23 36.14 -13.99 29.00
N SER A 24 36.91 -14.34 30.01
CA SER A 24 38.13 -15.17 29.85
C SER A 24 37.86 -16.54 29.18
N PHE A 25 36.60 -16.99 29.17
CA PHE A 25 36.16 -18.21 28.54
C PHE A 25 36.33 -18.20 27.01
N PHE A 26 35.77 -17.14 26.35
CA PHE A 26 35.86 -17.03 24.88
C PHE A 26 37.30 -16.78 24.41
N SER A 27 38.06 -15.97 25.13
CA SER A 27 39.47 -15.71 24.79
C SER A 27 40.34 -16.99 24.84
N ARG A 28 40.04 -17.93 25.75
CA ARG A 28 40.73 -19.21 25.86
C ARG A 28 40.31 -20.19 24.76
N ILE A 29 39.00 -20.27 24.43
CA ILE A 29 38.50 -21.20 23.40
C ILE A 29 39.01 -20.82 22.01
N LEU A 30 39.03 -19.55 21.69
CA LEU A 30 39.38 -19.06 20.34
C LEU A 30 40.86 -18.80 20.16
N GLY A 31 41.67 -18.91 21.23
CA GLY A 31 43.14 -18.87 21.16
C GLY A 31 43.78 -17.53 20.77
N VAL A 32 42.99 -16.42 20.78
CA VAL A 32 43.43 -15.06 20.37
C VAL A 32 43.00 -14.01 21.41
N PRO A 33 43.58 -14.05 22.63
CA PRO A 33 43.12 -13.17 23.71
C PRO A 33 43.28 -11.68 23.40
N ALA A 34 44.35 -11.29 22.71
CA ALA A 34 44.60 -9.90 22.34
C ALA A 34 43.48 -9.34 21.41
N LEU A 35 43.06 -10.10 20.41
CA LEU A 35 41.99 -9.68 19.50
C LEU A 35 40.67 -9.50 20.24
N TRP A 36 40.35 -10.37 21.21
CA TRP A 36 39.11 -10.23 22.00
C TRP A 36 39.13 -8.98 22.90
N TRP A 37 40.28 -8.66 23.41
CA TRP A 37 40.46 -7.42 24.19
C TRP A 37 40.24 -6.18 23.35
N GLU A 38 40.79 -6.12 22.14
CA GLU A 38 40.56 -5.02 21.20
C GLU A 38 39.08 -4.91 20.80
N ILE A 39 38.43 -6.02 20.47
CA ILE A 39 37.00 -6.03 20.15
C ILE A 39 36.19 -5.49 21.32
N HIS A 40 36.50 -5.90 22.56
CA HIS A 40 35.85 -5.39 23.76
C HIS A 40 35.94 -3.87 23.89
N LEU A 41 37.13 -3.30 23.73
CA LEU A 41 37.36 -1.87 23.80
C LEU A 41 36.63 -1.12 22.69
N ILE A 42 36.71 -1.55 21.47
CA ILE A 42 35.96 -0.98 20.32
C ILE A 42 34.46 -0.95 20.60
N MET A 43 33.90 -2.07 21.09
CA MET A 43 32.47 -2.15 21.34
C MET A 43 32.04 -1.29 22.53
N LEU A 44 32.90 -1.07 23.51
CA LEU A 44 32.64 -0.15 24.63
C LEU A 44 32.39 1.28 24.14
N TYR A 45 33.10 1.73 23.12
CA TYR A 45 32.89 3.08 22.54
C TYR A 45 31.68 3.17 21.60
N ILE A 46 31.33 2.09 20.89
CA ILE A 46 30.23 2.05 19.94
C ILE A 46 28.86 1.88 20.64
N MET A 47 28.79 1.05 21.68
CA MET A 47 27.55 0.67 22.32
C MET A 47 26.73 1.88 22.86
N PRO A 48 27.29 2.90 23.52
CA PRO A 48 26.51 4.02 24.00
C PRO A 48 25.91 4.87 22.87
N ALA A 49 26.61 5.01 21.76
CA ALA A 49 26.08 5.72 20.60
C ALA A 49 24.89 5.00 19.96
N THR A 50 24.97 3.67 19.82
CA THR A 50 23.86 2.85 19.28
C THR A 50 22.66 2.84 20.20
N PHE A 51 22.90 2.78 21.53
CA PHE A 51 21.81 2.88 22.51
C PHE A 51 21.14 4.26 22.51
N ALA A 52 21.92 5.34 22.46
CA ALA A 52 21.39 6.70 22.36
C ALA A 52 20.54 6.90 21.07
N ARG A 53 20.87 6.22 19.96
CA ARG A 53 20.03 6.20 18.76
C ARG A 53 18.65 5.58 19.01
N ILE A 54 18.57 4.48 19.77
CA ILE A 54 17.28 3.88 20.16
C ILE A 54 16.49 4.85 21.03
N ILE A 55 17.13 5.48 22.01
CA ILE A 55 16.48 6.48 22.87
C ILE A 55 15.96 7.68 22.06
N GLN A 56 16.68 8.11 21.02
CA GLN A 56 16.26 9.20 20.14
C GLN A 56 14.92 8.93 19.44
N GLU A 57 14.63 7.67 19.08
CA GLU A 57 13.36 7.29 18.46
C GLU A 57 12.18 7.22 19.45
N ILE A 58 12.47 7.14 20.74
CA ILE A 58 11.47 6.96 21.81
C ILE A 58 11.09 8.28 22.46
N VAL A 59 12.06 9.20 22.62
CA VAL A 59 11.86 10.48 23.32
C VAL A 59 11.02 11.45 22.48
N SER A 60 10.33 12.36 23.16
CA SER A 60 9.55 13.39 22.48
C SER A 60 10.46 14.34 21.66
N PRO A 61 9.95 14.95 20.58
CA PRO A 61 10.71 15.83 19.70
C PRO A 61 11.46 16.97 20.42
N ALA A 62 10.95 17.43 21.56
CA ALA A 62 11.57 18.50 22.34
C ALA A 62 12.95 18.13 22.91
N TYR A 63 13.21 16.84 23.11
CA TYR A 63 14.44 16.34 23.75
C TYR A 63 15.41 15.67 22.77
N THR A 64 15.03 15.50 21.50
CA THR A 64 15.87 14.83 20.47
C THR A 64 17.21 15.50 20.27
N LYS A 65 17.31 16.84 20.44
CA LYS A 65 18.57 17.59 20.30
C LYS A 65 19.60 17.17 21.36
N ALA A 66 19.17 17.02 22.63
CA ALA A 66 20.07 16.61 23.72
C ALA A 66 20.62 15.20 23.49
N VAL A 67 19.75 14.26 23.06
CA VAL A 67 20.16 12.90 22.70
C VAL A 67 21.12 12.92 21.48
N HIS A 68 20.84 13.75 20.49
CA HIS A 68 21.71 13.88 19.32
C HIS A 68 23.12 14.37 19.66
N ILE A 69 23.23 15.31 20.59
CA ILE A 69 24.54 15.78 21.09
C ILE A 69 25.31 14.61 21.72
N SER A 70 24.68 13.78 22.55
CA SER A 70 25.32 12.58 23.12
C SER A 70 25.84 11.63 22.06
N ILE A 71 25.05 11.39 20.99
CA ILE A 71 25.47 10.55 19.86
C ILE A 71 26.70 11.11 19.15
N VAL A 72 26.71 12.40 18.88
CA VAL A 72 27.84 13.09 18.23
C VAL A 72 29.10 12.98 19.10
N VAL A 73 28.99 13.22 20.42
CA VAL A 73 30.10 13.13 21.35
C VAL A 73 30.70 11.71 21.37
N TYR A 74 29.86 10.66 21.46
CA TYR A 74 30.37 9.28 21.40
C TYR A 74 31.01 8.93 20.07
N THR A 75 30.43 9.41 18.97
CA THR A 75 31.01 9.17 17.64
C THR A 75 32.37 9.84 17.50
N LEU A 76 32.52 11.07 17.99
CA LEU A 76 33.79 11.79 17.99
C LEU A 76 34.84 11.12 18.87
N LEU A 77 34.46 10.69 20.10
CA LEU A 77 35.35 9.95 20.99
C LEU A 77 35.83 8.64 20.36
N PHE A 78 34.96 7.91 19.70
CA PHE A 78 35.32 6.69 18.99
C PHE A 78 36.30 6.97 17.84
N ILE A 79 36.06 8.01 17.04
CA ILE A 79 36.96 8.40 15.95
C ILE A 79 38.35 8.79 16.49
N VAL A 80 38.39 9.60 17.56
CA VAL A 80 39.66 10.03 18.16
C VAL A 80 40.39 8.82 18.75
N ALA A 81 39.72 7.94 19.49
CA ALA A 81 40.29 6.71 20.02
C ALA A 81 40.88 5.83 18.91
N THR A 82 40.13 5.66 17.81
CA THR A 82 40.59 4.86 16.67
C THR A 82 41.82 5.48 15.99
N ILE A 83 41.84 6.79 15.81
CA ILE A 83 43.00 7.47 15.19
C ILE A 83 44.24 7.34 16.08
N THR A 84 44.11 7.58 17.39
CA THR A 84 45.22 7.46 18.34
C THR A 84 45.76 6.03 18.42
N GLU A 85 44.85 5.02 18.36
CA GLU A 85 45.23 3.60 18.29
C GLU A 85 46.07 3.31 17.02
N LEU A 86 45.58 3.75 15.86
CA LEU A 86 46.30 3.57 14.60
C LEU A 86 47.64 4.28 14.55
N CYS A 87 47.83 5.34 15.35
CA CYS A 87 49.09 6.01 15.54
C CYS A 87 50.04 5.30 16.52
N GLY A 88 49.63 4.22 17.16
CA GLY A 88 50.43 3.43 18.07
C GLY A 88 50.50 4.00 19.51
N PHE A 89 49.48 4.76 19.93
CA PHE A 89 49.40 5.38 21.26
C PHE A 89 48.45 4.72 22.24
N ASP A 90 48.05 3.45 22.07
CA ASP A 90 47.05 2.75 22.90
C ASP A 90 45.79 3.62 23.16
N GLY A 91 45.22 4.15 22.08
CA GLY A 91 44.24 5.21 22.13
C GLY A 91 42.96 4.85 22.88
N TYR A 92 42.47 3.63 22.75
CA TYR A 92 41.29 3.16 23.46
C TYR A 92 41.50 3.10 24.97
N MET A 93 42.66 2.70 25.44
CA MET A 93 42.98 2.62 26.87
C MET A 93 43.23 3.99 27.48
N ASN A 94 44.03 4.83 26.82
CA ASN A 94 44.39 6.14 27.32
C ASN A 94 43.22 7.12 27.39
N LEU A 95 42.24 6.96 26.49
CA LEU A 95 41.02 7.80 26.48
C LEU A 95 39.95 7.34 27.44
N LEU A 96 40.07 6.19 28.13
CA LEU A 96 39.09 5.73 29.11
C LEU A 96 38.86 6.74 30.24
N TYR A 97 39.90 7.42 30.70
CA TYR A 97 39.80 8.44 31.75
C TYR A 97 38.92 9.62 31.36
N ILE A 98 38.81 9.93 30.06
CA ILE A 98 37.91 10.94 29.53
C ILE A 98 36.55 10.33 29.18
N PHE A 99 36.55 9.11 28.67
CA PHE A 99 35.33 8.43 28.24
C PHE A 99 34.35 8.17 29.40
N TYR A 100 34.78 7.65 30.53
CA TYR A 100 33.89 7.33 31.64
C TYR A 100 33.16 8.54 32.24
N PRO A 101 33.79 9.69 32.54
CA PRO A 101 33.07 10.89 32.96
C PRO A 101 32.04 11.37 31.92
N ILE A 102 32.38 11.33 30.63
CA ILE A 102 31.45 11.71 29.55
C ILE A 102 30.29 10.72 29.48
N LEU A 103 30.56 9.43 29.61
CA LEU A 103 29.52 8.39 29.64
C LEU A 103 28.57 8.64 30.81
N PHE A 104 29.10 8.92 32.01
CA PHE A 104 28.27 9.17 33.19
C PHE A 104 27.38 10.41 33.02
N ILE A 105 27.92 11.54 32.57
CA ILE A 105 27.16 12.78 32.30
C ILE A 105 26.09 12.52 31.23
N SER A 106 26.44 11.85 30.17
CA SER A 106 25.52 11.52 29.10
C SER A 106 24.40 10.58 29.58
N CYS A 107 24.69 9.59 30.43
CA CYS A 107 23.67 8.75 31.04
C CYS A 107 22.66 9.56 31.88
N LEU A 108 23.13 10.53 32.64
CA LEU A 108 22.26 11.43 33.41
C LEU A 108 21.36 12.27 32.49
N VAL A 109 21.90 12.77 31.37
CA VAL A 109 21.13 13.50 30.35
C VAL A 109 20.07 12.59 29.72
N LEU A 110 20.41 11.35 29.36
CA LEU A 110 19.49 10.40 28.77
C LEU A 110 18.40 9.98 29.78
N ILE A 111 18.75 9.72 31.03
CA ILE A 111 17.80 9.45 32.13
C ILE A 111 16.82 10.63 32.29
N TYR A 112 17.34 11.86 32.36
CA TYR A 112 16.51 13.05 32.45
C TYR A 112 15.56 13.22 31.25
N THR A 113 16.04 13.01 30.02
CA THR A 113 15.22 13.12 28.81
C THR A 113 14.12 12.06 28.77
N LEU A 114 14.43 10.81 29.15
CA LEU A 114 13.45 9.73 29.27
C LEU A 114 12.40 10.02 30.34
N PHE A 115 12.85 10.49 31.53
CA PHE A 115 11.96 10.86 32.63
C PHE A 115 10.99 11.98 32.21
N ARG A 116 11.48 13.02 31.57
CA ARG A 116 10.65 14.14 31.09
C ARG A 116 9.74 13.75 29.91
N SER A 117 10.16 12.83 29.04
CA SER A 117 9.34 12.28 27.97
C SER A 117 8.23 11.35 28.46
N ASN A 118 8.41 10.72 29.63
CA ASN A 118 7.43 9.80 30.24
C ASN A 118 6.12 10.49 30.69
N THR A 119 6.08 11.81 30.75
CA THR A 119 4.88 12.57 31.14
C THR A 119 3.70 12.42 30.17
N LYS A 120 3.89 11.78 29.00
CA LYS A 120 2.89 11.53 27.97
C LYS A 120 2.59 10.03 27.75
N GLU A 121 2.66 9.22 28.83
CA GLU A 121 2.18 7.82 28.82
C GLU A 121 2.80 6.86 27.79
N THR A 122 4.07 7.05 27.43
CA THR A 122 4.72 6.08 26.55
C THR A 122 5.39 4.98 27.39
N PRO A 123 4.87 3.74 27.40
CA PRO A 123 5.46 2.62 28.17
C PRO A 123 6.93 2.38 27.81
N ALA A 124 7.32 2.65 26.57
CA ALA A 124 8.71 2.55 26.09
C ALA A 124 9.67 3.42 26.91
N CYS A 125 9.27 4.64 27.31
CA CYS A 125 10.11 5.51 28.13
C CYS A 125 10.33 4.94 29.54
N ARG A 126 9.35 4.25 30.12
CA ARG A 126 9.49 3.61 31.45
C ARG A 126 10.48 2.45 31.40
N TYR A 127 10.36 1.55 30.43
CA TYR A 127 11.30 0.43 30.27
C TYR A 127 12.70 0.93 29.89
N GLY A 128 12.79 1.93 29.03
CA GLY A 128 14.05 2.59 28.70
C GLY A 128 14.73 3.22 29.92
N LEU A 129 13.95 3.87 30.80
CA LEU A 129 14.44 4.47 32.04
C LEU A 129 15.00 3.41 33.01
N VAL A 130 14.28 2.31 33.21
CA VAL A 130 14.74 1.19 34.07
C VAL A 130 16.03 0.59 33.49
N ALA A 131 16.07 0.35 32.16
CA ALA A 131 17.26 -0.19 31.50
C ALA A 131 18.47 0.74 31.63
N MET A 132 18.28 2.07 31.47
CA MET A 132 19.35 3.06 31.64
C MET A 132 19.88 3.15 33.06
N ILE A 133 19.00 3.19 34.06
CA ILE A 133 19.40 3.26 35.46
C ILE A 133 20.17 1.98 35.83
N SER A 134 19.69 0.81 35.43
CA SER A 134 20.37 -0.47 35.71
C SER A 134 21.73 -0.54 35.03
N LEU A 135 21.81 -0.19 33.74
CA LEU A 135 23.06 -0.19 32.98
C LEU A 135 24.09 0.76 33.60
N THR A 136 23.68 1.99 33.93
CA THR A 136 24.55 3.01 34.57
C THR A 136 25.03 2.56 35.92
N GLY A 137 24.16 1.95 36.73
CA GLY A 137 24.50 1.41 38.05
C GLY A 137 25.54 0.29 37.97
N PHE A 138 25.33 -0.69 37.10
CA PHE A 138 26.27 -1.81 36.93
C PHE A 138 27.61 -1.40 36.35
N VAL A 139 27.62 -0.50 35.34
CA VAL A 139 28.87 0.07 34.79
C VAL A 139 29.63 0.85 35.83
N GLY A 140 28.93 1.60 36.72
CA GLY A 140 29.55 2.32 37.81
C GLY A 140 30.18 1.39 38.83
N VAL A 141 29.50 0.28 39.20
CA VAL A 141 30.05 -0.74 40.11
C VAL A 141 31.29 -1.41 39.50
N ASP A 142 31.25 -1.75 38.19
CA ASP A 142 32.39 -2.37 37.54
C ASP A 142 33.59 -1.40 37.46
N ALA A 143 33.38 -0.11 37.22
CA ALA A 143 34.42 0.90 37.18
C ALA A 143 35.09 1.04 38.58
N LEU A 144 34.29 1.08 39.66
CA LEU A 144 34.78 1.10 41.03
C LEU A 144 35.52 -0.19 41.41
N HIS A 145 35.02 -1.34 40.97
CA HIS A 145 35.71 -2.62 41.19
C HIS A 145 37.07 -2.65 40.51
N TRP A 146 37.18 -2.17 39.28
CA TRP A 146 38.44 -2.10 38.55
C TRP A 146 39.47 -1.23 39.26
N GLU A 147 39.07 -0.08 39.75
CA GLU A 147 39.97 0.88 40.41
C GLU A 147 40.37 0.46 41.83
N TYR A 148 39.42 -0.07 42.61
CA TYR A 148 39.60 -0.32 44.05
C TYR A 148 39.63 -1.80 44.45
N HIS A 149 39.56 -2.73 43.49
CA HIS A 149 39.50 -4.19 43.72
C HIS A 149 38.48 -4.62 44.79
N LEU A 150 37.30 -3.99 44.79
CA LEU A 150 36.27 -4.12 45.83
C LEU A 150 35.67 -5.52 45.93
N LEU A 151 35.73 -6.35 44.87
CA LEU A 151 35.14 -7.67 44.81
C LEU A 151 36.24 -8.75 44.66
N ALA A 152 36.17 -9.78 45.48
CA ALA A 152 37.14 -10.92 45.46
C ALA A 152 37.01 -11.81 44.19
N ALA A 153 35.94 -11.67 43.41
CA ALA A 153 35.70 -12.47 42.23
C ALA A 153 35.74 -11.60 40.95
N PRO A 154 36.33 -12.11 39.85
CA PRO A 154 36.40 -11.38 38.59
C PRO A 154 35.05 -11.40 37.82
N LEU A 155 33.92 -11.31 38.52
CA LEU A 155 32.60 -11.26 37.91
C LEU A 155 32.27 -9.80 37.55
N SER A 156 32.17 -9.50 36.26
CA SER A 156 31.68 -8.22 35.82
C SER A 156 30.20 -8.09 36.19
N CYS A 157 29.89 -7.12 37.02
CA CYS A 157 28.50 -6.81 37.41
C CYS A 157 27.65 -6.34 36.24
N THR A 158 28.30 -5.89 35.16
CA THR A 158 27.65 -5.44 33.95
C THR A 158 26.85 -6.55 33.25
N ILE A 159 27.22 -7.84 33.45
CA ILE A 159 26.43 -8.97 32.98
C ILE A 159 25.01 -8.94 33.50
N PHE A 160 24.79 -8.45 34.73
CA PHE A 160 23.46 -8.35 35.32
C PHE A 160 22.59 -7.27 34.64
N SER A 161 23.19 -6.32 33.88
CA SER A 161 22.41 -5.35 33.08
C SER A 161 21.58 -6.02 31.98
N ILE A 162 21.94 -7.25 31.56
CA ILE A 162 21.15 -8.09 30.64
C ILE A 162 19.72 -8.24 31.12
N TYR A 163 19.49 -8.41 32.42
CA TYR A 163 18.15 -8.57 33.00
C TYR A 163 17.25 -7.31 32.83
N ALA A 164 17.84 -6.15 32.64
CA ALA A 164 17.10 -4.92 32.34
C ALA A 164 17.01 -4.64 30.85
N VAL A 165 18.05 -4.95 30.07
CA VAL A 165 18.11 -4.70 28.64
C VAL A 165 17.20 -5.66 27.84
N ILE A 166 17.16 -6.94 28.18
CA ILE A 166 16.32 -7.94 27.49
C ILE A 166 14.82 -7.58 27.56
N PRO A 167 14.21 -7.31 28.74
CA PRO A 167 12.80 -6.88 28.80
C PRO A 167 12.53 -5.60 28.01
N PHE A 168 13.44 -4.64 28.03
CA PHE A 168 13.32 -3.42 27.25
C PHE A 168 13.29 -3.68 25.74
N VAL A 169 14.24 -4.48 25.25
CA VAL A 169 14.31 -4.88 23.83
C VAL A 169 13.06 -5.66 23.41
N PHE A 170 12.66 -6.63 24.24
CA PHE A 170 11.44 -7.41 23.99
C PHE A 170 10.19 -6.52 23.92
N PHE A 171 10.08 -5.56 24.83
CA PHE A 171 8.99 -4.59 24.82
C PHE A 171 8.97 -3.75 23.54
N LEU A 172 10.14 -3.25 23.10
CA LEU A 172 10.24 -2.47 21.84
C LEU A 172 9.82 -3.29 20.62
N ILE A 173 10.29 -4.55 20.54
CA ILE A 173 9.91 -5.45 19.45
C ILE A 173 8.38 -5.69 19.47
N ARG A 174 7.82 -5.98 20.63
CA ARG A 174 6.39 -6.22 20.78
C ARG A 174 5.56 -4.98 20.38
N GLN A 175 5.95 -3.80 20.86
CA GLN A 175 5.28 -2.55 20.49
C GLN A 175 5.33 -2.33 18.98
N GLN A 176 6.49 -2.52 18.36
CA GLN A 176 6.66 -2.39 16.91
C GLN A 176 5.75 -3.36 16.15
N MET A 177 5.70 -4.62 16.57
CA MET A 177 4.83 -5.62 15.94
C MET A 177 3.33 -5.24 16.06
N GLN A 178 2.92 -4.68 17.19
CA GLN A 178 1.55 -4.22 17.37
C GLN A 178 1.22 -3.01 16.48
N GLU A 179 2.13 -2.06 16.36
CA GLU A 179 1.95 -0.90 15.47
C GLU A 179 1.88 -1.31 14.00
N ASP A 180 2.72 -2.26 13.58
CA ASP A 180 2.72 -2.78 12.21
C ASP A 180 1.42 -3.55 11.90
N ALA A 181 0.93 -4.35 12.85
CA ALA A 181 -0.34 -5.06 12.72
C ALA A 181 -1.54 -4.10 12.62
N THR A 182 -1.59 -3.07 13.47
CA THR A 182 -2.66 -2.06 13.43
C THR A 182 -2.63 -1.24 12.15
N LEU A 183 -1.44 -0.92 11.63
CA LEU A 183 -1.29 -0.22 10.36
C LEU A 183 -1.73 -1.09 9.18
N ALA A 184 -1.35 -2.38 9.17
CA ALA A 184 -1.78 -3.32 8.14
C ALA A 184 -3.32 -3.44 8.11
N GLN A 185 -3.95 -3.57 9.27
CA GLN A 185 -5.41 -3.62 9.37
C GLN A 185 -6.07 -2.32 8.87
N LYS A 186 -5.52 -1.16 9.23
CA LYS A 186 -6.05 0.12 8.77
C LYS A 186 -5.93 0.28 7.25
N ASN A 187 -4.81 -0.15 6.67
CA ASN A 187 -4.62 -0.11 5.21
C ASN A 187 -5.61 -1.03 4.50
N GLU A 188 -5.89 -2.22 5.06
CA GLU A 188 -6.89 -3.14 4.50
C GLU A 188 -8.30 -2.54 4.55
N THR A 189 -8.66 -1.89 5.67
CA THR A 189 -9.97 -1.22 5.80
C THR A 189 -10.11 -0.09 4.78
N LEU A 190 -9.10 0.78 4.67
CA LEU A 190 -9.09 1.87 3.69
C LEU A 190 -9.16 1.37 2.23
N ALA A 191 -8.48 0.25 1.93
CA ALA A 191 -8.56 -0.35 0.59
C ALA A 191 -9.97 -0.86 0.28
N ARG A 192 -10.66 -1.47 1.26
CA ARG A 192 -12.05 -1.91 1.12
C ARG A 192 -13.01 -0.73 0.93
N GLU A 193 -12.90 0.30 1.77
CA GLU A 193 -13.73 1.52 1.65
C GLU A 193 -13.54 2.21 0.30
N LEU A 194 -12.29 2.29 -0.19
CA LEU A 194 -11.98 2.83 -1.50
C LEU A 194 -12.62 1.98 -2.61
N GLN A 195 -12.51 0.67 -2.52
CA GLN A 195 -13.10 -0.24 -3.52
C GLN A 195 -14.63 -0.18 -3.51
N GLU A 196 -15.27 -0.09 -2.33
CA GLU A 196 -16.71 0.09 -2.21
C GLU A 196 -17.16 1.42 -2.82
N SER A 197 -16.47 2.51 -2.50
CA SER A 197 -16.73 3.84 -3.08
C SER A 197 -16.56 3.85 -4.60
N GLN A 198 -15.52 3.19 -5.14
CA GLN A 198 -15.32 3.05 -6.58
C GLN A 198 -16.43 2.21 -7.23
N ASN A 199 -16.86 1.13 -6.57
CA ASN A 199 -17.97 0.29 -7.06
C ASN A 199 -19.29 1.06 -7.09
N GLU A 200 -19.59 1.86 -6.07
CA GLU A 200 -20.77 2.73 -6.05
C GLU A 200 -20.69 3.81 -7.15
N ALA A 201 -19.52 4.46 -7.29
CA ALA A 201 -19.28 5.46 -8.32
C ALA A 201 -19.29 4.88 -9.75
N SER A 202 -19.18 3.54 -9.91
CA SER A 202 -19.16 2.88 -11.22
C SER A 202 -20.53 2.56 -11.80
N ARG A 203 -21.59 2.77 -11.02
CA ARG A 203 -22.96 2.45 -11.46
C ARG A 203 -23.77 3.72 -11.75
N ASP A 204 -24.73 3.56 -12.66
CA ASP A 204 -25.75 4.56 -12.93
C ASP A 204 -26.83 4.49 -11.84
N PHE A 205 -27.09 5.61 -11.18
CA PHE A 205 -27.99 5.69 -10.01
C PHE A 205 -29.46 5.38 -10.36
N LEU A 206 -29.86 5.60 -11.60
CA LEU A 206 -31.24 5.41 -12.04
C LEU A 206 -31.51 3.95 -12.38
N THR A 207 -30.60 3.31 -13.11
CA THR A 207 -30.80 2.01 -13.75
C THR A 207 -30.03 0.87 -13.05
N GLY A 208 -29.05 1.17 -12.20
CA GLY A 208 -28.17 0.16 -11.60
C GLY A 208 -27.20 -0.50 -12.58
N ALA A 209 -27.29 -0.21 -13.88
CA ALA A 209 -26.30 -0.60 -14.88
C ALA A 209 -24.92 0.04 -14.56
N PHE A 210 -23.85 -0.46 -15.12
CA PHE A 210 -22.59 0.28 -15.06
C PHE A 210 -22.71 1.63 -15.78
N ASN A 211 -21.98 2.62 -15.33
CA ASN A 211 -21.94 3.92 -16.03
C ASN A 211 -20.88 3.92 -17.15
N ARG A 212 -20.86 4.98 -17.96
CA ARG A 212 -19.96 5.11 -19.13
C ARG A 212 -18.46 4.99 -18.80
N TYR A 213 -18.03 5.29 -17.57
CA TYR A 213 -16.61 5.21 -17.16
C TYR A 213 -16.12 3.74 -17.11
N GLN A 214 -17.02 2.78 -16.93
CA GLN A 214 -16.69 1.35 -16.91
C GLN A 214 -16.50 0.74 -18.31
N LEU A 215 -16.78 1.47 -19.38
CA LEU A 215 -16.66 0.97 -20.75
C LEU A 215 -15.21 0.63 -21.11
N ALA A 216 -14.29 1.54 -20.84
CA ALA A 216 -12.87 1.34 -21.15
C ALA A 216 -12.29 0.14 -20.40
N ASP A 217 -12.61 0.00 -19.10
CA ASP A 217 -12.17 -1.13 -18.28
C ASP A 217 -12.78 -2.46 -18.75
N GLY A 218 -14.06 -2.44 -19.12
CA GLY A 218 -14.76 -3.61 -19.65
C GLY A 218 -14.13 -4.11 -20.97
N ILE A 219 -13.88 -3.21 -21.91
CA ILE A 219 -13.23 -3.54 -23.19
C ILE A 219 -11.78 -4.00 -22.94
N ALA A 220 -11.00 -3.31 -22.10
CA ALA A 220 -9.63 -3.71 -21.77
C ALA A 220 -9.57 -5.12 -21.15
N LYS A 221 -10.49 -5.44 -20.26
CA LYS A 221 -10.59 -6.77 -19.64
C LYS A 221 -10.91 -7.85 -20.67
N PHE A 222 -11.90 -7.61 -21.53
CA PHE A 222 -12.34 -8.60 -22.53
C PHE A 222 -11.34 -8.75 -23.67
N SER A 223 -10.71 -7.68 -24.13
CA SER A 223 -9.65 -7.72 -25.15
C SER A 223 -8.40 -8.46 -24.64
N MET A 224 -8.04 -8.28 -23.37
CA MET A 224 -6.97 -9.05 -22.75
C MET A 224 -7.28 -10.56 -22.74
N LEU A 225 -8.51 -10.96 -22.36
CA LEU A 225 -8.94 -12.36 -22.38
C LEU A 225 -9.00 -12.91 -23.82
N ALA A 226 -9.49 -12.13 -24.77
CA ALA A 226 -9.51 -12.49 -26.19
C ALA A 226 -8.10 -12.75 -26.74
N ASN A 227 -7.18 -11.83 -26.50
CA ASN A 227 -5.81 -11.89 -27.03
C ASN A 227 -4.95 -12.96 -26.34
N THR A 228 -5.18 -13.25 -25.03
CA THR A 228 -4.36 -14.22 -24.29
C THR A 228 -4.90 -15.63 -24.30
N ARG A 229 -6.22 -15.81 -24.39
CA ARG A 229 -6.88 -17.12 -24.30
C ARG A 229 -7.66 -17.50 -25.55
N GLY A 230 -7.65 -16.66 -26.59
CA GLY A 230 -8.38 -16.93 -27.82
C GLY A 230 -9.90 -16.85 -27.69
N PHE A 231 -10.42 -16.13 -26.67
CA PHE A 231 -11.84 -15.94 -26.51
C PHE A 231 -12.36 -14.90 -27.51
N THR A 232 -13.60 -15.06 -27.96
CA THR A 232 -14.32 -14.02 -28.70
C THR A 232 -15.12 -13.17 -27.74
N PHE A 233 -15.34 -11.90 -28.09
CA PHE A 233 -16.36 -11.09 -27.44
C PHE A 233 -16.99 -10.14 -28.44
N SER A 234 -18.23 -9.78 -28.19
CA SER A 234 -19.00 -8.88 -29.03
C SER A 234 -19.52 -7.71 -28.22
N PHE A 235 -19.82 -6.65 -28.93
CA PHE A 235 -20.25 -5.35 -28.42
C PHE A 235 -21.58 -4.99 -29.08
N ALA A 236 -22.55 -4.56 -28.31
CA ALA A 236 -23.77 -3.96 -28.82
C ALA A 236 -23.97 -2.57 -28.23
N ILE A 237 -24.39 -1.64 -29.07
CA ILE A 237 -24.94 -0.37 -28.65
C ILE A 237 -26.40 -0.31 -29.04
N PHE A 238 -27.25 0.22 -28.15
CA PHE A 238 -28.66 0.32 -28.40
C PHE A 238 -29.27 1.55 -27.74
N ASP A 239 -30.35 2.02 -28.32
CA ASP A 239 -30.93 3.32 -28.06
C ASP A 239 -32.46 3.20 -28.08
N VAL A 240 -33.12 3.97 -27.22
CA VAL A 240 -34.58 3.98 -27.13
C VAL A 240 -35.16 4.79 -28.31
N ASP A 241 -35.95 4.14 -29.15
CA ASP A 241 -36.56 4.80 -30.27
C ASP A 241 -37.53 5.90 -29.82
N HIS A 242 -37.34 7.09 -30.40
CA HIS A 242 -38.17 8.27 -30.10
C HIS A 242 -38.27 8.66 -28.63
N PHE A 243 -37.21 8.45 -27.82
CA PHE A 243 -37.22 8.72 -26.37
C PHE A 243 -37.63 10.16 -26.01
N LYS A 244 -37.27 11.14 -26.85
CA LYS A 244 -37.75 12.50 -26.67
C LYS A 244 -39.29 12.60 -26.68
N THR A 245 -39.97 11.89 -27.59
CA THR A 245 -41.43 11.82 -27.64
C THR A 245 -42.00 11.17 -26.36
N VAL A 246 -41.34 10.15 -25.82
CA VAL A 246 -41.72 9.55 -24.55
C VAL A 246 -41.66 10.57 -23.42
N ASN A 247 -40.59 11.36 -23.33
CA ASN A 247 -40.46 12.40 -22.33
C ASN A 247 -41.50 13.54 -22.52
N ASP A 248 -41.71 13.91 -23.76
CA ASP A 248 -42.69 14.99 -24.08
C ASP A 248 -44.14 14.57 -23.73
N THR A 249 -44.47 13.25 -23.87
CA THR A 249 -45.83 12.73 -23.60
C THR A 249 -46.05 12.24 -22.18
N ARG A 250 -45.05 11.56 -21.58
CA ARG A 250 -45.16 10.92 -20.24
C ARG A 250 -44.42 11.68 -19.14
N GLY A 251 -43.74 12.80 -19.50
CA GLY A 251 -42.87 13.56 -18.63
C GLY A 251 -41.54 12.81 -18.34
N HIS A 252 -40.59 13.50 -17.71
CA HIS A 252 -39.28 12.91 -17.36
C HIS A 252 -39.39 11.72 -16.43
N LEU A 253 -40.33 11.71 -15.48
CA LEU A 253 -40.56 10.54 -14.61
C LEU A 253 -41.05 9.32 -15.38
N GLY A 254 -41.84 9.54 -16.45
CA GLY A 254 -42.22 8.46 -17.37
C GLY A 254 -41.04 7.91 -18.16
N GLY A 255 -40.17 8.78 -18.65
CA GLY A 255 -38.90 8.37 -19.27
C GLY A 255 -37.99 7.60 -18.34
N ASP A 256 -37.83 8.07 -17.10
CA ASP A 256 -37.04 7.39 -16.06
C ASP A 256 -37.60 5.99 -15.74
N HIS A 257 -38.94 5.84 -15.74
CA HIS A 257 -39.55 4.54 -15.56
C HIS A 257 -39.23 3.56 -16.69
N ILE A 258 -39.31 4.04 -17.96
CA ILE A 258 -38.91 3.24 -19.12
C ILE A 258 -37.43 2.80 -19.02
N LEU A 259 -36.52 3.71 -18.68
CA LEU A 259 -35.10 3.39 -18.54
C LEU A 259 -34.84 2.33 -17.44
N LYS A 260 -35.58 2.38 -16.33
CA LYS A 260 -35.53 1.35 -15.29
C LYS A 260 -36.05 -0.01 -15.80
N GLN A 261 -37.20 -0.03 -16.49
CA GLN A 261 -37.74 -1.26 -17.06
C GLN A 261 -36.79 -1.90 -18.09
N ILE A 262 -36.11 -1.09 -18.91
CA ILE A 262 -35.06 -1.58 -19.81
C ILE A 262 -33.95 -2.27 -19.02
N ALA A 263 -33.44 -1.59 -18.01
CA ALA A 263 -32.35 -2.13 -17.21
C ALA A 263 -32.74 -3.45 -16.49
N ASP A 264 -33.93 -3.50 -15.89
CA ASP A 264 -34.43 -4.69 -15.22
C ASP A 264 -34.58 -5.86 -16.20
N THR A 265 -35.11 -5.58 -17.40
CA THR A 265 -35.27 -6.58 -18.47
C THR A 265 -33.94 -7.13 -18.95
N VAL A 266 -32.96 -6.25 -19.19
CA VAL A 266 -31.61 -6.66 -19.61
C VAL A 266 -30.93 -7.47 -18.49
N HIS A 267 -30.97 -6.99 -17.25
CA HIS A 267 -30.38 -7.70 -16.11
C HIS A 267 -30.95 -9.10 -15.88
N ALA A 268 -32.23 -9.31 -16.16
CA ALA A 268 -32.87 -10.62 -16.06
C ALA A 268 -32.37 -11.64 -17.11
N LYS A 269 -31.79 -11.18 -18.21
CA LYS A 269 -31.35 -11.99 -19.37
C LYS A 269 -29.84 -12.22 -19.44
N ILE A 270 -29.05 -11.43 -18.71
CA ILE A 270 -27.60 -11.47 -18.78
C ILE A 270 -27.00 -12.16 -17.54
N ASP A 271 -25.76 -12.65 -17.67
CA ASP A 271 -24.99 -13.27 -16.60
C ASP A 271 -23.62 -12.61 -16.41
N ARG A 272 -22.71 -13.25 -15.63
CA ARG A 272 -21.36 -12.74 -15.32
C ARG A 272 -20.43 -12.62 -16.56
N ARG A 273 -20.81 -13.13 -17.71
CA ARG A 273 -20.07 -13.01 -18.98
C ARG A 273 -20.43 -11.73 -19.71
N HIS A 274 -21.34 -10.93 -19.19
CA HIS A 274 -21.82 -9.71 -19.78
C HIS A 274 -21.47 -8.52 -18.91
N ILE A 275 -21.23 -7.36 -19.57
CA ILE A 275 -21.08 -6.05 -18.93
C ILE A 275 -22.13 -5.16 -19.54
N PHE A 276 -23.10 -4.71 -18.75
CA PHE A 276 -24.18 -3.84 -19.17
C PHE A 276 -23.97 -2.43 -18.65
N ILE A 277 -23.98 -1.46 -19.55
CA ILE A 277 -23.58 -0.08 -19.29
C ILE A 277 -24.67 0.86 -19.78
N ARG A 278 -25.03 1.85 -18.98
CA ARG A 278 -25.75 3.02 -19.46
C ARG A 278 -24.74 4.07 -19.90
N TYR A 279 -24.65 4.30 -21.22
CA TYR A 279 -23.64 5.18 -21.78
C TYR A 279 -23.99 6.66 -21.63
N GLY A 280 -25.28 7.02 -21.77
CA GLY A 280 -25.80 8.37 -21.55
C GLY A 280 -27.25 8.48 -21.97
N GLY A 281 -28.03 9.31 -21.34
CA GLY A 281 -29.44 9.54 -21.70
C GLY A 281 -30.22 8.22 -21.83
N ASP A 282 -30.58 7.90 -23.07
CA ASP A 282 -31.32 6.71 -23.52
C ASP A 282 -30.44 5.67 -24.23
N GLU A 283 -29.12 5.83 -24.20
CA GLU A 283 -28.16 4.94 -24.84
C GLU A 283 -27.57 3.92 -23.87
N PHE A 284 -27.52 2.66 -24.29
CA PHE A 284 -27.00 1.55 -23.54
C PHE A 284 -25.96 0.77 -24.35
N ILE A 285 -25.04 0.13 -23.64
CA ILE A 285 -24.00 -0.74 -24.21
C ILE A 285 -24.04 -2.09 -23.52
N LEU A 286 -23.88 -3.17 -24.26
CA LEU A 286 -23.73 -4.52 -23.77
C LEU A 286 -22.47 -5.15 -24.36
N LEU A 287 -21.54 -5.58 -23.49
CA LEU A 287 -20.41 -6.42 -23.85
C LEU A 287 -20.74 -7.87 -23.50
N ALA A 288 -20.49 -8.81 -24.38
CA ALA A 288 -20.73 -10.24 -24.16
C ALA A 288 -19.47 -11.06 -24.48
N LEU A 289 -18.87 -11.65 -23.43
CA LEU A 289 -17.74 -12.56 -23.58
C LEU A 289 -18.22 -13.92 -24.07
N HIS A 290 -17.42 -14.59 -24.92
CA HIS A 290 -17.76 -15.86 -25.59
C HIS A 290 -18.94 -15.76 -26.57
N HIS A 291 -19.19 -14.57 -27.11
CA HIS A 291 -20.18 -14.38 -28.16
C HIS A 291 -19.48 -13.91 -29.43
N ASP A 292 -19.75 -14.58 -30.54
CA ASP A 292 -19.46 -14.09 -31.87
C ASP A 292 -20.55 -13.13 -32.34
N LEU A 293 -20.42 -12.57 -33.57
CA LEU A 293 -21.38 -11.63 -34.11
C LEU A 293 -22.79 -12.20 -34.18
N HIS A 294 -22.96 -13.43 -34.67
CA HIS A 294 -24.27 -14.05 -34.84
C HIS A 294 -24.95 -14.35 -33.48
N GLN A 295 -24.16 -14.82 -32.50
CA GLN A 295 -24.65 -15.07 -31.14
C GLN A 295 -25.08 -13.77 -30.44
N MET A 296 -24.32 -12.68 -30.67
CA MET A 296 -24.66 -11.38 -30.10
C MET A 296 -25.89 -10.78 -30.75
N VAL A 297 -26.03 -10.89 -32.08
CA VAL A 297 -27.23 -10.47 -32.80
C VAL A 297 -28.46 -11.25 -32.32
N ALA A 298 -28.33 -12.56 -32.13
CA ALA A 298 -29.41 -13.39 -31.59
C ALA A 298 -29.84 -12.96 -30.16
N LEU A 299 -28.87 -12.67 -29.28
CA LEU A 299 -29.13 -12.15 -27.93
C LEU A 299 -29.83 -10.79 -27.99
N CYS A 300 -29.35 -9.87 -28.82
CA CYS A 300 -29.97 -8.55 -29.01
C CYS A 300 -31.39 -8.65 -29.56
N GLU A 301 -31.65 -9.58 -30.50
CA GLU A 301 -32.98 -9.80 -31.02
C GLU A 301 -33.95 -10.38 -29.99
N GLU A 302 -33.47 -11.25 -29.07
CA GLU A 302 -34.22 -11.71 -27.94
C GLU A 302 -34.56 -10.57 -26.99
N LEU A 303 -33.58 -9.73 -26.68
CA LEU A 303 -33.76 -8.53 -25.84
C LEU A 303 -34.77 -7.57 -26.50
N ARG A 304 -34.60 -7.27 -27.79
CA ARG A 304 -35.48 -6.39 -28.53
C ARG A 304 -36.95 -6.84 -28.41
N LYS A 305 -37.22 -8.14 -28.71
CA LYS A 305 -38.58 -8.70 -28.63
C LYS A 305 -39.17 -8.66 -27.23
N THR A 306 -38.33 -8.92 -26.20
CA THR A 306 -38.77 -8.87 -24.81
C THR A 306 -39.11 -7.43 -24.41
N LEU A 307 -38.25 -6.46 -24.80
CA LEU A 307 -38.45 -5.04 -24.51
C LEU A 307 -39.66 -4.48 -25.24
N GLU A 308 -39.89 -4.85 -26.51
CA GLU A 308 -41.07 -4.47 -27.27
C GLU A 308 -42.38 -4.89 -26.56
N GLN A 309 -42.38 -6.07 -25.92
CA GLN A 309 -43.53 -6.59 -25.17
C GLN A 309 -43.71 -5.93 -23.80
N THR A 310 -42.64 -5.43 -23.17
CA THR A 310 -42.65 -4.92 -21.81
C THR A 310 -42.78 -3.39 -21.71
N LEU A 311 -42.33 -2.65 -22.76
CA LEU A 311 -42.20 -1.19 -22.71
C LEU A 311 -43.43 -0.41 -23.20
N ASP A 312 -44.59 -1.00 -23.32
CA ASP A 312 -45.89 -0.36 -23.65
C ASP A 312 -45.78 0.62 -24.87
N GLY A 313 -45.41 0.05 -26.01
CA GLY A 313 -45.31 0.77 -27.29
C GLY A 313 -44.01 1.54 -27.50
N VAL A 314 -43.04 1.44 -26.60
CA VAL A 314 -41.68 1.93 -26.80
C VAL A 314 -40.79 0.83 -27.35
N THR A 315 -40.00 1.13 -28.37
CA THR A 315 -39.10 0.16 -29.01
C THR A 315 -37.64 0.59 -28.88
N MET A 316 -36.74 -0.32 -29.24
CA MET A 316 -35.29 -0.06 -29.20
C MET A 316 -34.64 -0.54 -30.49
N SER A 317 -33.62 0.18 -30.93
CA SER A 317 -32.77 -0.19 -32.08
C SER A 317 -31.36 -0.58 -31.56
N PHE A 318 -30.76 -1.59 -32.19
CA PHE A 318 -29.52 -2.19 -31.79
C PHE A 318 -28.49 -2.20 -32.92
N GLY A 319 -27.23 -1.90 -32.65
CA GLY A 319 -26.11 -2.10 -33.53
C GLY A 319 -25.07 -3.00 -32.87
N VAL A 320 -24.59 -3.99 -33.58
CA VAL A 320 -23.71 -5.04 -33.07
C VAL A 320 -22.40 -5.10 -33.83
N SER A 321 -21.30 -5.20 -33.11
CA SER A 321 -19.96 -5.46 -33.66
C SER A 321 -19.21 -6.52 -32.83
N THR A 322 -18.16 -7.07 -33.42
CA THR A 322 -17.35 -8.11 -32.78
C THR A 322 -15.89 -7.71 -32.74
N TRP A 323 -15.17 -8.17 -31.74
CA TRP A 323 -13.74 -7.95 -31.62
C TRP A 323 -12.95 -8.77 -32.63
N HIS A 324 -12.14 -8.10 -33.46
CA HIS A 324 -11.39 -8.72 -34.57
C HIS A 324 -9.96 -9.18 -34.19
N GLY A 325 -9.63 -9.23 -32.89
CA GLY A 325 -8.33 -9.72 -32.40
C GLY A 325 -7.27 -8.65 -32.19
N THR A 326 -6.00 -9.09 -32.23
CA THR A 326 -4.84 -8.19 -31.99
C THR A 326 -4.74 -7.14 -33.10
N GLY A 327 -5.01 -5.92 -32.81
CA GLY A 327 -5.05 -4.80 -33.78
C GLY A 327 -6.38 -4.07 -33.76
N ASP A 328 -7.40 -4.67 -33.17
CA ASP A 328 -8.65 -3.97 -32.91
C ASP A 328 -8.55 -3.12 -31.60
N HIS A 329 -9.27 -2.03 -31.57
CA HIS A 329 -9.29 -1.08 -30.48
C HIS A 329 -10.72 -0.62 -30.17
N MET A 330 -10.92 0.04 -29.02
CA MET A 330 -12.22 0.51 -28.60
C MET A 330 -12.91 1.39 -29.66
N ALA A 331 -12.20 2.33 -30.29
CA ALA A 331 -12.80 3.27 -31.23
C ALA A 331 -13.32 2.58 -32.51
N PRO A 332 -12.56 1.73 -33.24
CA PRO A 332 -13.09 0.97 -34.36
C PRO A 332 -14.23 0.04 -34.00
N LEU A 333 -14.18 -0.64 -32.84
CA LEU A 333 -15.24 -1.51 -32.37
C LEU A 333 -16.56 -0.74 -32.17
N MET A 334 -16.48 0.40 -31.50
CA MET A 334 -17.64 1.28 -31.30
C MET A 334 -18.14 1.86 -32.62
N GLU A 335 -17.25 2.29 -33.52
CA GLU A 335 -17.63 2.83 -34.81
C GLU A 335 -18.40 1.82 -35.68
N ARG A 336 -17.98 0.55 -35.69
CA ARG A 336 -18.71 -0.51 -36.43
C ARG A 336 -20.11 -0.73 -35.84
N ALA A 337 -20.23 -0.74 -34.51
CA ALA A 337 -21.54 -0.88 -33.84
C ALA A 337 -22.44 0.34 -34.07
N ASP A 338 -21.89 1.56 -34.05
CA ASP A 338 -22.65 2.79 -34.35
C ASP A 338 -23.19 2.79 -35.79
N ARG A 339 -22.40 2.36 -36.78
CA ARG A 339 -22.85 2.21 -38.17
C ARG A 339 -23.98 1.18 -38.27
N ALA A 340 -23.85 0.04 -37.56
CA ALA A 340 -24.91 -0.97 -37.53
C ALA A 340 -26.17 -0.43 -36.85
N LEU A 341 -26.07 0.34 -35.77
CA LEU A 341 -27.22 0.98 -35.10
C LEU A 341 -27.92 1.98 -36.07
N TYR A 342 -27.12 2.74 -36.84
CA TYR A 342 -27.70 3.64 -37.85
C TYR A 342 -28.53 2.87 -38.89
N ILE A 343 -28.02 1.71 -39.39
CA ILE A 343 -28.77 0.86 -40.31
C ILE A 343 -30.07 0.34 -39.66
N SER A 344 -30.04 -0.03 -38.37
CA SER A 344 -31.26 -0.42 -37.65
C SER A 344 -32.30 0.71 -37.62
N LYS A 345 -31.86 1.95 -37.40
CA LYS A 345 -32.73 3.13 -37.39
C LYS A 345 -33.30 3.44 -38.80
N GLU A 346 -32.52 3.27 -39.87
CA GLU A 346 -32.93 3.46 -41.25
C GLU A 346 -33.93 2.37 -41.72
N LYS A 347 -33.79 1.12 -41.26
CA LYS A 347 -34.73 0.03 -41.54
C LYS A 347 -36.14 0.24 -40.93
N GLY A 348 -36.38 1.35 -40.26
CA GLY A 348 -37.66 1.69 -39.65
C GLY A 348 -37.65 1.54 -38.12
N ARG A 349 -36.48 1.42 -37.49
CA ARG A 349 -36.29 1.22 -36.06
C ARG A 349 -36.76 -0.16 -35.57
N ASN A 350 -36.81 -0.38 -34.28
CA ASN A 350 -37.23 -1.64 -33.65
C ASN A 350 -36.55 -2.84 -34.34
N SER A 351 -35.24 -2.79 -34.51
CA SER A 351 -34.47 -3.81 -35.25
C SER A 351 -33.06 -3.94 -34.70
N VAL A 352 -32.42 -5.04 -35.08
CA VAL A 352 -31.02 -5.32 -34.78
C VAL A 352 -30.26 -5.45 -36.08
N SER A 353 -29.10 -4.79 -36.22
CA SER A 353 -28.18 -4.96 -37.34
C SER A 353 -26.79 -5.31 -36.86
N GLY A 354 -26.11 -6.21 -37.55
CA GLY A 354 -24.71 -6.53 -37.35
C GLY A 354 -23.78 -5.64 -38.19
N GLU A 355 -22.52 -5.60 -37.86
CA GLU A 355 -21.49 -4.89 -38.64
C GLU A 355 -21.34 -5.43 -40.06
N ASP A 356 -21.70 -6.69 -40.29
CA ASP A 356 -21.71 -7.37 -41.59
C ASP A 356 -22.83 -6.87 -42.53
N GLU A 357 -23.86 -6.24 -42.00
CA GLU A 357 -24.95 -5.65 -42.79
C GLU A 357 -24.65 -4.22 -43.29
N VAL A 358 -23.51 -3.62 -42.82
CA VAL A 358 -23.13 -2.26 -43.20
C VAL A 358 -22.43 -2.25 -44.55
N PRO A 359 -22.98 -1.60 -45.58
CA PRO A 359 -22.33 -1.51 -46.90
C PRO A 359 -20.99 -0.78 -46.84
N ALA A 360 -19.97 -1.28 -47.59
CA ALA A 360 -18.60 -0.73 -47.54
C ALA A 360 -18.51 0.75 -47.97
N ASP A 361 -19.48 1.24 -48.78
CA ASP A 361 -19.48 2.59 -49.36
C ASP A 361 -20.41 3.61 -48.65
N THR A 362 -20.99 3.27 -47.51
CA THR A 362 -21.89 4.21 -46.84
C THR A 362 -21.10 5.23 -46.05
N ASN A 363 -21.19 6.48 -46.48
CA ASN A 363 -20.74 7.65 -45.73
C ASN A 363 -21.76 7.90 -44.58
N VAL A 364 -21.77 7.01 -43.57
CA VAL A 364 -22.64 7.12 -42.39
C VAL A 364 -22.09 8.26 -41.55
N PRO A 365 -22.88 9.27 -41.20
CA PRO A 365 -22.43 10.28 -40.23
C PRO A 365 -22.11 9.59 -38.90
N THR A 366 -20.85 9.40 -38.63
CA THR A 366 -20.40 8.98 -37.31
C THR A 366 -20.76 10.11 -36.32
N THR A 367 -21.67 9.84 -35.42
CA THR A 367 -21.84 10.70 -34.23
C THR A 367 -20.47 10.67 -33.52
N THR A 368 -19.76 11.81 -33.57
CA THR A 368 -18.46 11.96 -32.89
C THR A 368 -18.67 11.79 -31.38
N ARG A 369 -18.64 10.53 -30.94
CA ARG A 369 -18.60 10.21 -29.53
C ARG A 369 -17.12 10.33 -29.12
N THR A 370 -16.79 11.44 -28.45
CA THR A 370 -15.46 11.60 -27.86
C THR A 370 -15.26 10.48 -26.84
N PRO A 371 -14.14 9.72 -26.93
CA PRO A 371 -13.74 8.85 -25.86
C PRO A 371 -13.66 9.68 -24.59
N VAL A 372 -14.29 9.23 -23.52
CA VAL A 372 -14.22 9.91 -22.23
C VAL A 372 -12.83 9.69 -21.67
N ASP A 373 -12.06 10.77 -21.53
CA ASP A 373 -10.81 10.74 -20.78
C ASP A 373 -11.10 10.21 -19.37
N PRO A 374 -10.22 9.33 -18.84
CA PRO A 374 -10.35 8.88 -17.47
C PRO A 374 -10.32 10.10 -16.53
N PRO A 375 -11.04 10.07 -15.40
CA PRO A 375 -11.03 11.16 -14.44
C PRO A 375 -9.58 11.47 -14.05
N PRO A 376 -9.19 12.77 -13.88
CA PRO A 376 -7.85 13.12 -13.48
C PRO A 376 -7.53 12.42 -12.16
N ALA A 377 -6.39 11.74 -12.12
CA ALA A 377 -5.87 11.17 -10.89
C ALA A 377 -5.66 12.33 -9.90
N GLU A 378 -6.47 12.36 -8.85
CA GLU A 378 -6.25 13.26 -7.73
C GLU A 378 -4.90 12.91 -7.09
N HIS A 379 -3.98 13.86 -7.11
CA HIS A 379 -2.65 13.79 -6.55
C HIS A 379 -2.66 13.99 -5.02
#